data_72e89321609785d8673333faeab7f79e
#
_entry.id   72e89321609785d8673333faeab7f79e
#
_cell.length_a   1.000
_cell.length_b   1.000
_cell.length_c   1.000
_cell.angle_alpha   90.00
_cell.angle_beta   90.00
_cell.angle_gamma   90.00
#
_symmetry.space_group_name_H-M   'P 1'
#
loop_
_entity.id
_entity.type
_entity.pdbx_description
1 polymer ?
#
loop_
_entity_poly.entity_id
_entity_poly.type
_entity_poly.pdbx_seq_one_letter_code
_entity_poly.pdbx_strand_id
1 'polypeptide(L)'
;MPENDVAPAALSGATVFIKPKRARPFFGRHPWVLDSAILRVDGNPDSGAVVDVVTHDGNFIARGLWNASSRIRVRLYSFTQDQALDQLFWNARIENAVALRQQLHLFSKKTGCRLINSEGDNLSGVIVDQYGPYLAVQVTALAMAERLDMICDSLERIVQPKGILLRGAERGLGKLEGLHLPDRLLRGEPPDGPIFVEEHG
;
A
#
# COMPACT_ATOMS: atom_id res chain seq x y z
N MET A 1 -4.89 1.45 -37.04
CA MET A 1 -4.96 1.48 -35.58
C MET A 1 -3.78 0.71 -35.07
N PRO A 2 -2.75 1.32 -34.49
CA PRO A 2 -1.70 0.54 -33.85
C PRO A 2 -2.24 -0.03 -32.56
N GLU A 3 -2.23 -1.36 -32.45
CA GLU A 3 -2.41 -2.08 -31.20
C GLU A 3 -1.29 -1.65 -30.25
N ASN A 4 -1.65 -1.03 -29.13
CA ASN A 4 -0.74 -0.80 -28.02
C ASN A 4 -0.40 -2.17 -27.41
N ASP A 5 0.70 -2.72 -27.86
CA ASP A 5 1.34 -3.87 -27.26
C ASP A 5 1.94 -3.42 -25.90
N VAL A 6 1.09 -3.36 -24.88
CA VAL A 6 1.55 -3.17 -23.50
C VAL A 6 2.17 -4.49 -23.11
N ALA A 7 3.50 -4.54 -23.13
CA ALA A 7 4.26 -5.68 -22.64
C ALA A 7 3.71 -6.12 -21.27
N PRO A 8 3.47 -7.43 -21.05
CA PRO A 8 2.99 -7.92 -19.77
C PRO A 8 3.96 -7.49 -18.68
N ALA A 9 3.44 -6.80 -17.67
CA ALA A 9 4.22 -6.38 -16.51
C ALA A 9 4.96 -7.59 -15.95
N ALA A 10 6.28 -7.45 -15.77
CA ALA A 10 7.16 -8.53 -15.37
C ALA A 10 6.61 -9.25 -14.12
N LEU A 11 6.25 -10.50 -14.29
CA LEU A 11 6.00 -11.44 -13.20
C LEU A 11 7.28 -11.46 -12.34
N SER A 12 7.15 -11.50 -11.03
CA SER A 12 8.21 -11.28 -10.04
C SER A 12 9.55 -11.96 -10.40
N GLY A 13 10.64 -11.20 -10.26
CA GLY A 13 12.02 -11.71 -10.49
C GLY A 13 12.57 -12.58 -9.35
N ALA A 14 11.84 -12.76 -8.23
CA ALA A 14 12.29 -13.51 -7.06
C ALA A 14 11.15 -14.25 -6.38
N THR A 15 11.48 -15.39 -5.76
CA THR A 15 10.52 -16.27 -5.08
C THR A 15 10.91 -16.48 -3.63
N VAL A 16 9.97 -16.27 -2.72
CA VAL A 16 10.11 -16.44 -1.27
C VAL A 16 9.43 -17.73 -0.84
N PHE A 17 10.19 -18.69 -0.35
CA PHE A 17 9.69 -19.99 0.12
C PHE A 17 9.39 -19.92 1.62
N ILE A 18 8.19 -20.36 1.99
CA ILE A 18 7.76 -20.40 3.39
C ILE A 18 8.13 -21.75 4.01
N LYS A 19 8.61 -21.70 5.25
CA LYS A 19 8.93 -22.89 6.04
C LYS A 19 7.72 -23.85 6.16
N PRO A 20 7.96 -25.18 6.20
CA PRO A 20 6.92 -26.15 6.52
C PRO A 20 6.10 -25.73 7.76
N LYS A 21 4.78 -25.92 7.73
CA LYS A 21 3.83 -25.59 8.79
C LYS A 21 3.67 -24.07 9.11
N ARG A 22 4.39 -23.17 8.41
CA ARG A 22 4.29 -21.70 8.60
C ARG A 22 3.40 -21.01 7.56
N ALA A 23 2.90 -21.72 6.54
CA ALA A 23 2.08 -21.15 5.47
C ALA A 23 0.61 -20.92 5.87
N ARG A 24 0.10 -21.59 6.91
CA ARG A 24 -1.32 -21.55 7.31
C ARG A 24 -1.90 -20.14 7.47
N PRO A 25 -1.23 -19.15 8.10
CA PRO A 25 -1.78 -17.81 8.24
C PRO A 25 -2.03 -17.13 6.89
N PHE A 26 -1.22 -17.41 5.89
CA PHE A 26 -1.29 -16.77 4.57
C PHE A 26 -2.45 -17.33 3.73
N PHE A 27 -2.83 -18.59 3.91
CA PHE A 27 -4.08 -19.12 3.34
C PHE A 27 -5.32 -18.43 3.96
N GLY A 28 -5.21 -17.93 5.20
CA GLY A 28 -6.19 -17.05 5.84
C GLY A 28 -6.02 -15.56 5.46
N ARG A 29 -5.22 -15.26 4.43
CA ARG A 29 -4.94 -13.90 3.91
C ARG A 29 -4.27 -12.95 4.91
N HIS A 30 -3.49 -13.49 5.87
CA HIS A 30 -2.66 -12.64 6.72
C HIS A 30 -1.64 -11.88 5.85
N PRO A 31 -1.57 -10.54 5.94
CA PRO A 31 -0.85 -9.74 4.96
C PRO A 31 0.67 -9.67 5.19
N TRP A 32 1.21 -10.19 6.30
CA TRP A 32 2.61 -10.00 6.67
C TRP A 32 3.38 -11.32 6.75
N VAL A 33 4.42 -11.44 5.94
CA VAL A 33 5.41 -12.51 6.04
C VAL A 33 6.58 -12.02 6.87
N LEU A 34 6.76 -12.58 8.07
CA LEU A 34 7.90 -12.28 8.92
C LEU A 34 9.14 -13.04 8.44
N ASP A 35 10.32 -12.48 8.71
CA ASP A 35 11.61 -13.11 8.44
C ASP A 35 11.72 -14.53 8.98
N SER A 36 11.20 -14.75 10.19
CA SER A 36 11.19 -16.06 10.85
C SER A 36 10.36 -17.14 10.12
N ALA A 37 9.43 -16.76 9.25
CA ALA A 37 8.61 -17.69 8.48
C ALA A 37 9.27 -18.13 7.17
N ILE A 38 10.32 -17.44 6.72
CA ILE A 38 10.99 -17.68 5.44
C ILE A 38 11.97 -18.84 5.55
N LEU A 39 11.89 -19.77 4.63
CA LEU A 39 12.82 -20.88 4.45
C LEU A 39 14.05 -20.45 3.65
N ARG A 40 13.81 -19.88 2.47
CA ARG A 40 14.83 -19.36 1.55
C ARG A 40 14.21 -18.36 0.58
N VAL A 41 15.05 -17.63 -0.11
CA VAL A 41 14.68 -16.73 -1.22
C VAL A 41 15.47 -17.14 -2.43
N ASP A 42 14.81 -17.40 -3.54
CA ASP A 42 15.43 -17.66 -4.82
C ASP A 42 15.40 -16.34 -5.62
N GLY A 43 16.55 -15.90 -6.10
CA GLY A 43 16.80 -14.56 -6.62
C GLY A 43 17.38 -13.61 -5.55
N ASN A 44 17.63 -12.37 -5.95
CA ASN A 44 18.16 -11.32 -5.06
C ASN A 44 17.30 -10.05 -5.20
N PRO A 45 16.11 -10.01 -4.58
CA PRO A 45 15.22 -8.88 -4.73
C PRO A 45 15.73 -7.65 -3.97
N ASP A 46 15.74 -6.52 -4.65
CA ASP A 46 15.89 -5.22 -3.99
C ASP A 46 14.69 -4.91 -3.11
N SER A 47 14.87 -4.07 -2.09
CA SER A 47 13.74 -3.59 -1.29
C SER A 47 12.75 -2.84 -2.19
N GLY A 48 11.45 -3.11 -2.02
CA GLY A 48 10.39 -2.58 -2.89
C GLY A 48 10.05 -3.48 -4.09
N ALA A 49 10.89 -4.48 -4.40
CA ALA A 49 10.64 -5.41 -5.50
C ALA A 49 9.40 -6.28 -5.27
N VAL A 50 8.71 -6.60 -6.37
CA VAL A 50 7.63 -7.59 -6.37
C VAL A 50 8.22 -8.99 -6.25
N VAL A 51 7.67 -9.78 -5.32
CA VAL A 51 8.06 -11.19 -5.10
C VAL A 51 6.85 -12.10 -5.05
N ASP A 52 7.02 -13.33 -5.51
CA ASP A 52 6.03 -14.38 -5.28
C ASP A 52 6.36 -15.14 -3.99
N VAL A 53 5.35 -15.40 -3.20
CA VAL A 53 5.44 -16.19 -1.97
C VAL A 53 4.81 -17.54 -2.23
N VAL A 54 5.58 -18.59 -1.96
CA VAL A 54 5.20 -19.98 -2.20
C VAL A 54 5.40 -20.83 -0.95
N THR A 55 4.75 -21.97 -0.90
CA THR A 55 5.01 -22.99 0.11
C THR A 55 6.41 -23.58 -0.05
N HIS A 56 6.87 -24.39 0.90
CA HIS A 56 8.19 -25.06 0.83
C HIS A 56 8.33 -26.01 -0.37
N ASP A 57 7.22 -26.50 -0.89
CA ASP A 57 7.11 -27.40 -2.04
C ASP A 57 6.74 -26.65 -3.36
N GLY A 58 6.72 -25.31 -3.34
CA GLY A 58 6.62 -24.47 -4.54
C GLY A 58 5.20 -24.07 -4.95
N ASN A 59 4.16 -24.41 -4.18
CA ASN A 59 2.80 -23.98 -4.50
C ASN A 59 2.60 -22.50 -4.19
N PHE A 60 2.03 -21.74 -5.13
CA PHE A 60 1.77 -20.31 -4.97
C PHE A 60 0.83 -20.03 -3.78
N ILE A 61 1.18 -19.01 -3.02
CA ILE A 61 0.37 -18.49 -1.91
C ILE A 61 -0.13 -17.09 -2.23
N ALA A 62 0.79 -16.17 -2.51
CA ALA A 62 0.48 -14.76 -2.72
C ALA A 62 1.64 -14.03 -3.42
N ARG A 63 1.36 -12.81 -3.88
CA ARG A 63 2.33 -11.86 -4.42
C ARG A 63 2.41 -10.66 -3.51
N GLY A 64 3.61 -10.15 -3.27
CA GLY A 64 3.84 -9.05 -2.36
C GLY A 64 5.06 -8.20 -2.68
N LEU A 65 5.37 -7.28 -1.77
CA LEU A 65 6.52 -6.39 -1.87
C LEU A 65 7.55 -6.73 -0.78
N TRP A 66 8.79 -6.86 -1.22
CA TRP A 66 9.93 -7.25 -0.38
C TRP A 66 10.53 -6.06 0.37
N ASN A 67 11.00 -6.29 1.60
CA ASN A 67 11.86 -5.35 2.33
C ASN A 67 12.98 -6.12 3.06
N ALA A 68 14.21 -5.97 2.58
CA ALA A 68 15.38 -6.66 3.12
C ALA A 68 15.73 -6.24 4.56
N SER A 69 15.33 -5.04 4.99
CA SER A 69 15.69 -4.46 6.29
C SER A 69 14.62 -4.63 7.36
N SER A 70 13.38 -4.95 6.99
CA SER A 70 12.26 -5.09 7.91
C SER A 70 12.10 -6.50 8.45
N ARG A 71 11.60 -6.65 9.68
CA ARG A 71 11.11 -7.94 10.20
C ARG A 71 9.86 -8.43 9.47
N ILE A 72 9.04 -7.50 8.94
CA ILE A 72 7.97 -7.81 7.98
C ILE A 72 8.62 -7.87 6.60
N ARG A 73 9.15 -9.03 6.26
CA ARG A 73 10.00 -9.23 5.08
C ARG A 73 9.22 -9.12 3.77
N VAL A 74 7.96 -9.56 3.75
CA VAL A 74 7.06 -9.36 2.61
C VAL A 74 5.69 -8.88 3.10
N ARG A 75 5.15 -7.86 2.45
CA ARG A 75 3.75 -7.46 2.57
C ARG A 75 2.98 -8.01 1.39
N LEU A 76 1.95 -8.81 1.66
CA LEU A 76 1.15 -9.49 0.65
C LEU A 76 0.00 -8.59 0.19
N TYR A 77 -0.18 -8.49 -1.12
CA TYR A 77 -1.23 -7.65 -1.73
C TYR A 77 -2.16 -8.42 -2.64
N SER A 78 -1.69 -9.46 -3.35
CA SER A 78 -2.53 -10.29 -4.20
C SER A 78 -2.39 -11.77 -3.84
N PHE A 79 -3.52 -12.48 -3.83
CA PHE A 79 -3.61 -13.94 -3.64
C PHE A 79 -4.01 -14.65 -4.94
N THR A 80 -3.90 -13.95 -6.07
CA THR A 80 -4.14 -14.45 -7.42
C THR A 80 -2.83 -14.47 -8.18
N GLN A 81 -2.46 -15.62 -8.72
CA GLN A 81 -1.13 -15.86 -9.30
C GLN A 81 -0.82 -14.96 -10.50
N ASP A 82 -1.84 -14.75 -11.38
CA ASP A 82 -1.66 -13.99 -12.62
C ASP A 82 -1.92 -12.49 -12.45
N GLN A 83 -2.14 -12.02 -11.20
CA GLN A 83 -2.38 -10.62 -10.91
C GLN A 83 -1.06 -9.85 -10.78
N ALA A 84 -0.79 -8.95 -11.70
CA ALA A 84 0.30 -7.99 -11.58
C ALA A 84 0.00 -6.94 -10.49
N LEU A 85 1.05 -6.48 -9.77
CA LEU A 85 0.96 -5.35 -8.83
C LEU A 85 1.36 -4.05 -9.57
N ASP A 86 0.63 -3.75 -10.65
CA ASP A 86 0.82 -2.60 -11.51
C ASP A 86 -0.04 -1.38 -11.10
N GLN A 87 0.02 -0.31 -11.87
CA GLN A 87 -0.76 0.90 -11.64
C GLN A 87 -2.27 0.63 -11.60
N LEU A 88 -2.78 -0.28 -12.46
CA LEU A 88 -4.21 -0.60 -12.51
C LEU A 88 -4.66 -1.32 -11.24
N PHE A 89 -3.83 -2.23 -10.74
CA PHE A 89 -4.09 -2.92 -9.48
C PHE A 89 -4.20 -1.92 -8.31
N TRP A 90 -3.25 -0.98 -8.19
CA TRP A 90 -3.25 0.00 -7.11
C TRP A 90 -4.41 0.99 -7.23
N ASN A 91 -4.70 1.44 -8.46
CA ASN A 91 -5.86 2.31 -8.72
C ASN A 91 -7.15 1.65 -8.25
N ALA A 92 -7.39 0.40 -8.62
CA ALA A 92 -8.59 -0.33 -8.21
C ALA A 92 -8.70 -0.48 -6.68
N ARG A 93 -7.59 -0.69 -5.97
CA ARG A 93 -7.58 -0.77 -4.51
C ARG A 93 -7.96 0.56 -3.86
N ILE A 94 -7.41 1.67 -4.36
CA ILE A 94 -7.72 3.02 -3.86
C ILE A 94 -9.17 3.39 -4.17
N GLU A 95 -9.65 3.12 -5.39
CA GLU A 95 -11.05 3.33 -5.78
C GLU A 95 -12.02 2.58 -4.87
N ASN A 96 -11.76 1.29 -4.62
CA ASN A 96 -12.59 0.47 -3.75
C ASN A 96 -12.63 1.01 -2.31
N ALA A 97 -11.49 1.46 -1.78
CA ALA A 97 -11.42 2.04 -0.44
C ALA A 97 -12.27 3.33 -0.34
N VAL A 98 -12.14 4.23 -1.31
CA VAL A 98 -12.93 5.47 -1.36
C VAL A 98 -14.41 5.18 -1.58
N ALA A 99 -14.76 4.29 -2.51
CA ALA A 99 -16.14 3.89 -2.80
C ALA A 99 -16.84 3.30 -1.57
N LEU A 100 -16.13 2.51 -0.76
CA LEU A 100 -16.66 1.99 0.51
C LEU A 100 -17.08 3.13 1.45
N ARG A 101 -16.26 4.19 1.61
CA ARG A 101 -16.58 5.35 2.45
C ARG A 101 -17.76 6.15 1.91
N GLN A 102 -17.87 6.25 0.59
CA GLN A 102 -19.03 6.88 -0.07
C GLN A 102 -20.33 6.10 0.20
N GLN A 103 -20.30 4.77 0.04
CA GLN A 103 -21.45 3.90 0.31
C GLN A 103 -21.89 3.95 1.79
N LEU A 104 -20.93 4.08 2.70
CA LEU A 104 -21.19 4.22 4.13
C LEU A 104 -21.55 5.66 4.55
N HIS A 105 -21.67 6.59 3.61
CA HIS A 105 -21.93 8.01 3.84
C HIS A 105 -20.92 8.70 4.79
N LEU A 106 -19.69 8.17 4.85
CA LEU A 106 -18.58 8.73 5.63
C LEU A 106 -17.77 9.76 4.85
N PHE A 107 -17.91 9.79 3.52
CA PHE A 107 -17.19 10.69 2.64
C PHE A 107 -17.89 12.07 2.59
N SER A 108 -17.30 13.06 3.27
CA SER A 108 -17.80 14.43 3.29
C SER A 108 -16.65 15.43 3.34
N LYS A 109 -16.78 16.55 2.61
CA LYS A 109 -15.81 17.65 2.68
C LYS A 109 -15.91 18.48 3.97
N LYS A 110 -16.90 18.23 4.82
CA LYS A 110 -17.10 18.94 6.09
C LYS A 110 -16.58 18.18 7.29
N THR A 111 -16.46 16.85 7.19
CA THR A 111 -16.06 15.99 8.30
C THR A 111 -14.64 15.44 8.07
N GLY A 112 -14.02 14.89 9.13
CA GLY A 112 -12.84 14.05 9.01
C GLY A 112 -13.23 12.62 8.64
N CYS A 113 -12.51 12.01 7.69
CA CYS A 113 -12.75 10.61 7.30
C CYS A 113 -11.46 9.88 6.98
N ARG A 114 -11.28 8.68 7.54
CA ARG A 114 -10.21 7.77 7.09
C ARG A 114 -10.62 7.11 5.78
N LEU A 115 -10.04 7.58 4.68
CA LEU A 115 -10.31 7.06 3.33
C LEU A 115 -9.63 5.73 3.07
N ILE A 116 -8.39 5.57 3.57
CA ILE A 116 -7.61 4.33 3.44
C ILE A 116 -7.08 3.94 4.82
N ASN A 117 -7.35 2.71 5.22
CA ASN A 117 -6.98 2.15 6.52
C ASN A 117 -6.04 0.94 6.37
N SER A 118 -4.93 1.12 5.68
CA SER A 118 -3.84 0.13 5.59
C SER A 118 -4.36 -1.29 5.26
N GLU A 119 -4.09 -2.27 6.11
CA GLU A 119 -4.48 -3.67 5.92
C GLU A 119 -6.01 -3.85 5.80
N GLY A 120 -6.78 -2.99 6.45
CA GLY A 120 -8.26 -3.02 6.37
C GLY A 120 -8.79 -2.79 4.96
N ASP A 121 -8.05 -2.08 4.12
CA ASP A 121 -8.38 -1.82 2.72
C ASP A 121 -7.47 -2.58 1.74
N ASN A 122 -6.72 -3.57 2.22
CA ASN A 122 -5.72 -4.31 1.43
C ASN A 122 -4.65 -3.41 0.78
N LEU A 123 -4.32 -2.30 1.43
CA LEU A 123 -3.27 -1.34 1.07
C LEU A 123 -2.25 -1.26 2.21
N SER A 124 -1.73 -2.41 2.64
CA SER A 124 -0.80 -2.54 3.76
C SER A 124 0.31 -1.49 3.71
N GLY A 125 0.41 -0.69 4.77
CA GLY A 125 1.41 0.35 4.89
C GLY A 125 1.00 1.72 4.35
N VAL A 126 -0.27 1.93 3.94
CA VAL A 126 -0.80 3.23 3.51
C VAL A 126 -2.01 3.61 4.36
N ILE A 127 -2.00 4.81 4.90
CA ILE A 127 -3.14 5.42 5.59
C ILE A 127 -3.42 6.76 4.91
N VAL A 128 -4.68 7.05 4.62
CA VAL A 128 -5.10 8.34 4.07
C VAL A 128 -6.28 8.84 4.87
N ASP A 129 -6.09 9.97 5.52
CA ASP A 129 -7.13 10.69 6.25
C ASP A 129 -7.52 11.95 5.47
N GLN A 130 -8.82 12.18 5.31
CA GLN A 130 -9.37 13.39 4.73
C GLN A 130 -9.76 14.37 5.83
N TYR A 131 -9.39 15.63 5.65
CA TYR A 131 -9.79 16.77 6.48
C TYR A 131 -10.28 17.89 5.58
N GLY A 132 -11.60 18.04 5.46
CA GLY A 132 -12.16 18.98 4.51
C GLY A 132 -11.72 18.70 3.08
N PRO A 133 -11.13 19.69 2.37
CA PRO A 133 -10.64 19.51 1.02
C PRO A 133 -9.20 18.97 0.94
N TYR A 134 -8.56 18.62 2.05
CA TYR A 134 -7.17 18.17 2.12
C TYR A 134 -7.06 16.70 2.50
N LEU A 135 -5.99 16.05 2.03
CA LEU A 135 -5.63 14.70 2.41
C LEU A 135 -4.31 14.68 3.18
N ALA A 136 -4.29 13.91 4.26
CA ALA A 136 -3.08 13.57 5.00
C ALA A 136 -2.71 12.11 4.71
N VAL A 137 -1.59 11.88 4.04
CA VAL A 137 -1.08 10.55 3.69
C VAL A 137 -0.02 10.15 4.69
N GLN A 138 -0.10 8.94 5.23
CA GLN A 138 0.94 8.33 6.03
C GLN A 138 1.38 7.04 5.35
N VAL A 139 2.69 6.86 5.24
CA VAL A 139 3.27 5.64 4.69
C VAL A 139 4.15 4.99 5.75
N THR A 140 3.88 3.73 6.06
CA THR A 140 4.58 2.95 7.09
C THR A 140 5.35 1.77 6.52
N ALA A 141 5.37 1.59 5.20
CA ALA A 141 6.09 0.54 4.50
C ALA A 141 7.00 1.13 3.41
N LEU A 142 8.28 0.73 3.37
CA LEU A 142 9.26 1.23 2.41
C LEU A 142 8.76 1.08 0.96
N ALA A 143 8.26 -0.08 0.62
CA ALA A 143 7.77 -0.37 -0.72
C ALA A 143 6.60 0.54 -1.16
N MET A 144 5.81 1.05 -0.21
CA MET A 144 4.74 2.01 -0.51
C MET A 144 5.25 3.44 -0.56
N ALA A 145 6.35 3.75 0.15
CA ALA A 145 7.02 5.04 0.02
C ALA A 145 7.60 5.25 -1.39
N GLU A 146 8.12 4.21 -2.01
CA GLU A 146 8.60 4.20 -3.40
C GLU A 146 7.46 4.37 -4.43
N ARG A 147 6.22 4.12 -4.02
CA ARG A 147 5.01 4.25 -4.84
C ARG A 147 4.17 5.48 -4.51
N LEU A 148 4.74 6.41 -3.75
CA LEU A 148 4.02 7.56 -3.22
C LEU A 148 3.45 8.45 -4.32
N ASP A 149 4.20 8.70 -5.39
CA ASP A 149 3.72 9.49 -6.54
C ASP A 149 2.52 8.83 -7.21
N MET A 150 2.58 7.53 -7.46
CA MET A 150 1.48 6.74 -8.00
C MET A 150 0.22 6.82 -7.12
N ILE A 151 0.39 6.74 -5.79
CA ILE A 151 -0.72 6.87 -4.83
C ILE A 151 -1.33 8.27 -4.92
N CYS A 152 -0.49 9.31 -4.97
CA CYS A 152 -0.94 10.69 -5.11
C CYS A 152 -1.73 10.91 -6.41
N ASP A 153 -1.23 10.43 -7.55
CA ASP A 153 -1.91 10.55 -8.84
C ASP A 153 -3.30 9.89 -8.81
N SER A 154 -3.40 8.72 -8.17
CA SER A 154 -4.68 8.04 -7.97
C SER A 154 -5.64 8.85 -7.09
N LEU A 155 -5.14 9.40 -5.97
CA LEU A 155 -5.93 10.21 -5.05
C LEU A 155 -6.39 11.53 -5.69
N GLU A 156 -5.53 12.20 -6.46
CA GLU A 156 -5.91 13.41 -7.21
C GLU A 156 -7.05 13.12 -8.20
N ARG A 157 -6.94 12.04 -8.95
CA ARG A 157 -7.97 11.65 -9.92
C ARG A 157 -9.31 11.31 -9.27
N ILE A 158 -9.31 10.58 -8.14
CA ILE A 158 -10.52 10.03 -7.51
C ILE A 158 -11.17 11.03 -6.56
N VAL A 159 -10.39 11.74 -5.74
CA VAL A 159 -10.87 12.59 -4.64
C VAL A 159 -10.88 14.06 -5.02
N GLN A 160 -10.00 14.49 -5.93
CA GLN A 160 -9.81 15.89 -6.34
C GLN A 160 -9.60 16.83 -5.13
N PRO A 161 -8.60 16.57 -4.28
CA PRO A 161 -8.31 17.39 -3.11
C PRO A 161 -7.68 18.72 -3.51
N LYS A 162 -7.74 19.75 -2.65
CA LYS A 162 -6.95 20.97 -2.80
C LYS A 162 -5.46 20.73 -2.57
N GLY A 163 -5.13 19.83 -1.68
CA GLY A 163 -3.76 19.47 -1.40
C GLY A 163 -3.63 18.12 -0.72
N ILE A 164 -2.47 17.48 -0.95
CA ILE A 164 -2.07 16.21 -0.35
C ILE A 164 -0.79 16.43 0.44
N LEU A 165 -0.84 16.16 1.74
CA LEU A 165 0.27 16.32 2.66
C LEU A 165 0.76 14.94 3.11
N LEU A 166 2.07 14.76 3.14
CA LEU A 166 2.71 13.62 3.80
C LEU A 166 2.84 13.91 5.29
N ARG A 167 2.34 12.99 6.12
CA ARG A 167 2.65 12.94 7.54
C ARG A 167 3.84 12.02 7.73
N GLY A 168 4.91 12.56 8.27
CA GLY A 168 6.20 11.91 8.38
C GLY A 168 6.19 10.61 9.17
N ALA A 169 7.07 9.69 8.79
CA ALA A 169 7.18 8.35 9.35
C ALA A 169 8.39 8.21 10.30
N GLU A 170 8.86 9.30 10.91
CA GLU A 170 10.04 9.28 11.78
C GLU A 170 9.82 8.55 13.11
N ARG A 171 8.58 8.18 13.44
CA ARG A 171 8.18 7.48 14.67
C ARG A 171 7.41 6.19 14.36
N GLY A 172 7.49 5.23 15.27
CA GLY A 172 6.71 3.99 15.19
C GLY A 172 7.17 3.03 14.07
N LEU A 173 6.22 2.45 13.35
CA LEU A 173 6.47 1.41 12.34
C LEU A 173 7.33 1.89 11.19
N GLY A 174 7.23 3.15 10.76
CA GLY A 174 8.04 3.69 9.67
C GLY A 174 9.54 3.60 9.97
N LYS A 175 9.96 3.91 11.20
CA LYS A 175 11.36 3.78 11.63
C LYS A 175 11.84 2.31 11.57
N LEU A 176 10.99 1.36 11.93
CA LEU A 176 11.31 -0.08 11.88
C LEU A 176 11.43 -0.61 10.45
N GLU A 177 10.83 0.08 9.47
CA GLU A 177 10.91 -0.21 8.05
C GLU A 177 12.07 0.53 7.35
N GLY A 178 12.85 1.33 8.10
CA GLY A 178 13.95 2.13 7.54
C GLY A 178 13.49 3.41 6.84
N LEU A 179 12.28 3.92 7.12
CA LEU A 179 11.74 5.13 6.52
C LEU A 179 12.22 6.39 7.25
N HIS A 180 12.71 7.36 6.46
CA HIS A 180 13.03 8.71 6.89
C HIS A 180 12.25 9.71 6.01
N LEU A 181 10.97 9.88 6.31
CA LEU A 181 10.05 10.74 5.56
C LEU A 181 9.62 11.91 6.45
N PRO A 182 10.11 13.14 6.19
CA PRO A 182 9.63 14.34 6.89
C PRO A 182 8.23 14.73 6.43
N ASP A 183 7.52 15.50 7.26
CA ASP A 183 6.26 16.16 6.86
C ASP A 183 6.54 17.07 5.67
N ARG A 184 5.72 16.97 4.62
CA ARG A 184 5.83 17.83 3.43
C ARG A 184 4.55 17.84 2.59
N LEU A 185 4.38 18.89 1.81
CA LEU A 185 3.39 18.93 0.74
C LEU A 185 3.81 18.00 -0.40
N LEU A 186 2.89 17.15 -0.87
CA LEU A 186 3.10 16.23 -2.00
C LEU A 186 2.49 16.76 -3.27
N ARG A 187 1.27 17.32 -3.20
CA ARG A 187 0.50 17.82 -4.35
C ARG A 187 -0.36 19.02 -3.94
N GLY A 188 -0.68 19.88 -4.91
CA GLY A 188 -1.59 21.01 -4.74
C GLY A 188 -1.05 22.09 -3.81
N GLU A 189 -1.92 22.65 -2.98
CA GLU A 189 -1.66 23.80 -2.11
C GLU A 189 -1.72 23.38 -0.63
N PRO A 190 -0.88 23.96 0.25
CA PRO A 190 -1.02 23.76 1.68
C PRO A 190 -2.29 24.49 2.21
N PRO A 191 -2.85 24.06 3.34
CA PRO A 191 -3.92 24.82 3.99
C PRO A 191 -3.40 26.17 4.49
N ASP A 192 -4.22 27.24 4.31
CA ASP A 192 -3.88 28.60 4.74
C ASP A 192 -3.94 28.79 6.27
N GLY A 193 -4.44 27.80 7.01
CA GLY A 193 -4.61 27.82 8.45
C GLY A 193 -5.20 26.52 9.00
N PRO A 194 -5.73 26.54 10.22
CA PRO A 194 -6.37 25.37 10.83
C PRO A 194 -7.56 24.87 10.01
N ILE A 195 -7.64 23.56 9.81
CA ILE A 195 -8.80 22.93 9.16
C ILE A 195 -9.78 22.55 10.24
N PHE A 196 -10.99 23.11 10.15
CA PHE A 196 -12.11 22.75 11.03
C PHE A 196 -12.93 21.65 10.39
N VAL A 197 -13.24 20.62 11.16
CA VAL A 197 -14.09 19.51 10.76
C VAL A 197 -15.28 19.40 11.73
N GLU A 198 -16.44 19.04 11.20
CA GLU A 198 -17.63 18.76 12.00
C GLU A 198 -17.56 17.33 12.52
N GLU A 199 -17.78 17.12 13.82
CA GLU A 199 -17.87 15.82 14.45
C GLU A 199 -19.15 15.77 15.28
N HIS A 200 -20.02 14.79 14.98
CA HIS A 200 -21.33 14.58 15.64
C HIS A 200 -22.36 15.73 15.51
N GLY A 201 -22.21 16.58 14.50
CA GLY A 201 -23.16 17.65 14.18
C GLY A 201 -22.89 18.93 14.95
#